data_42a7d93e3a3173d4377754fc3f2aece6
#
_entry.id   42a7d93e3a3173d4377754fc3f2aece6
#
_cell.length_a   1.000
_cell.length_b   1.000
_cell.length_c   1.000
_cell.angle_alpha   90.00
_cell.angle_beta   90.00
_cell.angle_gamma   90.00
#
_symmetry.space_group_name_H-M   'P 1'
#
loop_
_entity.id
_entity.type
_entity.pdbx_description
1 polymer ?
#
loop_
_entity_poly.entity_id
_entity_poly.type
_entity_poly.pdbx_seq_one_letter_code
_entity_poly.pdbx_strand_id
1 'polypeptide(L)'
;MSRPRIAVLNAAHDDANTPRNFRRELDADLAEFDANAPELPESVEGFDGVVVTGSRSSVYWDEQWIEPTAAWVREAVDAGLPCLGVCWGHQLLAHALGGEVAAMGEYEIGYREIEHGGDSVLFEGVDERFTAFTTHSDEVAEVPPGADVLAENDYSIHAFRKDRVFGVQFHPEYDPETARDVTLGKDLPDERIQRVLDGITEENYANACEAKTVFENWLAFVEDVRESADTSGVAEGDAELDADSADAAGAD
;
A
#
# COMPACT_ATOMS: atom_id res chain seq x y z
N MET A 1 18.65 -15.29 2.10
CA MET A 1 17.27 -15.46 2.59
C MET A 1 16.35 -15.66 1.40
N SER A 2 15.17 -16.27 1.57
CA SER A 2 14.13 -16.30 0.52
C SER A 2 13.56 -14.90 0.35
N ARG A 3 13.08 -14.57 -0.86
CA ARG A 3 12.33 -13.31 -1.11
C ARG A 3 11.10 -13.26 -0.20
N PRO A 4 10.68 -12.07 0.26
CA PRO A 4 9.46 -11.94 1.03
C PRO A 4 8.24 -12.37 0.19
N ARG A 5 7.27 -13.02 0.82
CA ARG A 5 6.03 -13.44 0.18
C ARG A 5 4.92 -12.44 0.48
N ILE A 6 4.46 -11.75 -0.54
CA ILE A 6 3.51 -10.64 -0.43
C ILE A 6 2.14 -11.06 -0.98
N ALA A 7 1.09 -10.90 -0.16
CA ALA A 7 -0.29 -10.98 -0.63
C ALA A 7 -0.64 -9.68 -1.35
N VAL A 8 -1.00 -9.75 -2.64
CA VAL A 8 -1.47 -8.61 -3.41
C VAL A 8 -2.98 -8.73 -3.59
N LEU A 9 -3.74 -7.90 -2.89
CA LEU A 9 -5.19 -7.79 -3.02
C LEU A 9 -5.49 -6.84 -4.18
N ASN A 10 -5.77 -7.40 -5.35
CA ASN A 10 -6.08 -6.65 -6.55
C ASN A 10 -7.54 -6.19 -6.53
N ALA A 11 -7.77 -4.91 -6.29
CA ALA A 11 -9.08 -4.27 -6.27
C ALA A 11 -9.47 -3.62 -7.61
N ALA A 12 -8.62 -3.73 -8.64
CA ALA A 12 -8.89 -3.18 -9.96
C ALA A 12 -9.91 -4.03 -10.74
N HIS A 13 -10.94 -3.40 -11.25
CA HIS A 13 -11.96 -4.07 -12.08
C HIS A 13 -11.41 -4.33 -13.49
N ASP A 14 -11.23 -5.59 -13.88
CA ASP A 14 -10.85 -6.04 -15.24
C ASP A 14 -9.68 -5.25 -15.89
N ASP A 15 -8.74 -4.77 -15.08
CA ASP A 15 -7.61 -3.95 -15.52
C ASP A 15 -6.32 -4.79 -15.59
N ALA A 16 -5.84 -5.05 -16.79
CA ALA A 16 -4.59 -5.77 -17.01
C ALA A 16 -3.32 -4.96 -16.63
N ASN A 17 -3.42 -3.64 -16.56
CA ASN A 17 -2.30 -2.77 -16.20
C ASN A 17 -1.89 -2.92 -14.74
N THR A 18 -2.85 -3.02 -13.83
CA THR A 18 -2.59 -3.08 -12.39
C THR A 18 -1.68 -4.27 -12.02
N PRO A 19 -2.00 -5.55 -12.33
CA PRO A 19 -1.09 -6.66 -12.03
C PRO A 19 0.27 -6.51 -12.71
N ARG A 20 0.31 -6.04 -13.97
CA ARG A 20 1.56 -5.80 -14.70
C ARG A 20 2.46 -4.81 -13.97
N ASN A 21 1.90 -3.72 -13.48
CA ASN A 21 2.63 -2.65 -12.82
C ASN A 21 3.18 -3.10 -11.47
N PHE A 22 2.36 -3.71 -10.62
CA PHE A 22 2.81 -4.20 -9.32
C PHE A 22 3.87 -5.31 -9.45
N ARG A 23 3.75 -6.24 -10.43
CA ARG A 23 4.79 -7.24 -10.71
C ARG A 23 6.12 -6.63 -11.16
N ARG A 24 6.08 -5.46 -11.79
CA ARG A 24 7.29 -4.75 -12.22
C ARG A 24 7.98 -4.04 -11.05
N GLU A 25 7.21 -3.46 -10.14
CA GLU A 25 7.75 -2.60 -9.09
C GLU A 25 8.08 -3.38 -7.79
N LEU A 26 7.44 -4.52 -7.53
CA LEU A 26 7.66 -5.30 -6.31
C LEU A 26 8.61 -6.47 -6.55
N ASP A 27 9.84 -6.37 -6.07
CA ASP A 27 10.83 -7.46 -6.14
C ASP A 27 10.61 -8.50 -5.03
N ALA A 28 9.47 -9.17 -5.05
CA ALA A 28 9.01 -10.13 -4.05
C ALA A 28 8.36 -11.37 -4.69
N ASP A 29 8.04 -12.38 -3.87
CA ASP A 29 7.19 -13.51 -4.27
C ASP A 29 5.73 -13.11 -4.11
N LEU A 30 5.05 -12.78 -5.22
CA LEU A 30 3.71 -12.23 -5.21
C LEU A 30 2.65 -13.33 -5.28
N ALA A 31 1.76 -13.36 -4.29
CA ALA A 31 0.53 -14.14 -4.30
C ALA A 31 -0.63 -13.18 -4.57
N GLU A 32 -1.19 -13.23 -5.78
CA GLU A 32 -2.21 -12.29 -6.24
C GLU A 32 -3.61 -12.86 -6.05
N PHE A 33 -4.51 -12.04 -5.51
CA PHE A 33 -5.90 -12.36 -5.22
C PHE A 33 -6.80 -11.28 -5.78
N ASP A 34 -7.88 -11.67 -6.45
CA ASP A 34 -8.89 -10.73 -6.94
C ASP A 34 -9.85 -10.35 -5.81
N ALA A 35 -9.69 -9.14 -5.28
CA ALA A 35 -10.53 -8.65 -4.18
C ALA A 35 -11.99 -8.42 -4.59
N ASN A 36 -12.25 -8.17 -5.88
CA ASN A 36 -13.61 -7.97 -6.41
C ASN A 36 -14.37 -9.30 -6.60
N ALA A 37 -13.67 -10.43 -6.62
CA ALA A 37 -14.22 -11.76 -6.62
C ALA A 37 -14.17 -12.34 -5.20
N PRO A 38 -14.93 -13.41 -4.88
CA PRO A 38 -14.84 -14.06 -3.57
C PRO A 38 -13.58 -14.95 -3.46
N GLU A 39 -12.41 -14.38 -3.76
CA GLU A 39 -11.12 -15.08 -3.88
C GLU A 39 -10.05 -14.50 -2.93
N LEU A 40 -10.45 -14.05 -1.74
CA LEU A 40 -9.48 -13.67 -0.71
C LEU A 40 -8.80 -14.92 -0.14
N PRO A 41 -7.54 -14.81 0.33
CA PRO A 41 -6.87 -15.91 1.02
C PRO A 41 -7.69 -16.37 2.25
N GLU A 42 -7.72 -17.68 2.51
CA GLU A 42 -8.40 -18.23 3.67
C GLU A 42 -7.77 -17.81 5.01
N SER A 43 -6.50 -17.42 5.02
CA SER A 43 -5.72 -17.02 6.19
C SER A 43 -4.66 -16.01 5.79
N VAL A 44 -4.26 -15.18 6.73
CA VAL A 44 -3.10 -14.27 6.61
C VAL A 44 -1.76 -14.98 6.82
N GLU A 45 -1.79 -16.24 7.28
CA GLU A 45 -0.59 -17.01 7.56
C GLU A 45 0.24 -17.29 6.31
N GLY A 46 1.56 -17.24 6.45
CA GLY A 46 2.52 -17.54 5.39
C GLY A 46 2.75 -16.38 4.41
N PHE A 47 2.24 -15.19 4.72
CA PHE A 47 2.64 -13.94 4.06
C PHE A 47 3.56 -13.14 4.98
N ASP A 48 4.49 -12.41 4.37
CA ASP A 48 5.42 -11.51 5.05
C ASP A 48 4.92 -10.05 4.99
N GLY A 49 3.96 -9.75 4.11
CA GLY A 49 3.33 -8.44 3.98
C GLY A 49 2.12 -8.46 3.04
N VAL A 50 1.40 -7.35 3.00
CA VAL A 50 0.17 -7.18 2.22
C VAL A 50 0.23 -5.91 1.40
N VAL A 51 -0.15 -5.98 0.13
CA VAL A 51 -0.36 -4.82 -0.74
C VAL A 51 -1.82 -4.79 -1.18
N VAL A 52 -2.48 -3.63 -1.05
CA VAL A 52 -3.83 -3.39 -1.57
C VAL A 52 -3.74 -2.37 -2.70
N THR A 53 -4.24 -2.74 -3.88
CA THR A 53 -4.12 -1.91 -5.08
C THR A 53 -5.21 -0.83 -5.17
N GLY A 54 -5.12 0.02 -6.21
CA GLY A 54 -6.16 0.96 -6.58
C GLY A 54 -7.44 0.29 -7.10
N SER A 55 -8.56 1.01 -7.02
CA SER A 55 -9.87 0.64 -7.56
C SER A 55 -10.60 1.85 -8.14
N ARG A 56 -11.67 1.58 -8.91
CA ARG A 56 -12.63 2.61 -9.36
C ARG A 56 -13.79 2.79 -8.40
N SER A 57 -13.94 1.89 -7.42
CA SER A 57 -14.98 1.96 -6.39
C SER A 57 -14.60 2.95 -5.29
N SER A 58 -15.59 3.43 -4.53
CA SER A 58 -15.36 4.14 -3.27
C SER A 58 -15.51 3.17 -2.10
N VAL A 59 -14.66 3.28 -1.08
CA VAL A 59 -14.65 2.35 0.07
C VAL A 59 -15.96 2.35 0.87
N TYR A 60 -16.78 3.41 0.73
CA TYR A 60 -18.08 3.57 1.38
C TYR A 60 -19.28 3.14 0.50
N TRP A 61 -19.02 2.54 -0.69
CA TRP A 61 -20.10 1.99 -1.51
C TRP A 61 -20.59 0.66 -0.93
N ASP A 62 -21.88 0.36 -1.14
CA ASP A 62 -22.51 -0.90 -0.73
C ASP A 62 -22.19 -2.02 -1.77
N GLU A 63 -20.89 -2.34 -1.91
CA GLU A 63 -20.41 -3.44 -2.74
C GLU A 63 -19.99 -4.61 -1.85
N GLN A 64 -20.44 -5.81 -2.17
CA GLN A 64 -20.34 -6.99 -1.31
C GLN A 64 -18.90 -7.43 -1.01
N TRP A 65 -17.92 -6.99 -1.79
CA TRP A 65 -16.51 -7.36 -1.64
C TRP A 65 -15.70 -6.40 -0.75
N ILE A 66 -16.17 -5.15 -0.56
CA ILE A 66 -15.41 -4.12 0.16
C ILE A 66 -15.23 -4.48 1.64
N GLU A 67 -16.33 -4.77 2.36
CA GLU A 67 -16.25 -5.09 3.79
C GLU A 67 -15.51 -6.42 4.07
N PRO A 68 -15.69 -7.51 3.32
CA PRO A 68 -14.83 -8.69 3.45
C PRO A 68 -13.35 -8.40 3.25
N THR A 69 -12.98 -7.55 2.27
CA THR A 69 -11.59 -7.13 2.05
C THR A 69 -11.06 -6.31 3.22
N ALA A 70 -11.85 -5.36 3.74
CA ALA A 70 -11.48 -4.57 4.92
C ALA A 70 -11.34 -5.47 6.17
N ALA A 71 -12.19 -6.47 6.33
CA ALA A 71 -12.11 -7.43 7.45
C ALA A 71 -10.82 -8.27 7.36
N TRP A 72 -10.48 -8.78 6.18
CA TRP A 72 -9.25 -9.54 5.96
C TRP A 72 -7.99 -8.68 6.22
N VAL A 73 -8.02 -7.42 5.77
CA VAL A 73 -6.94 -6.47 6.05
C VAL A 73 -6.78 -6.21 7.56
N ARG A 74 -7.89 -6.06 8.31
CA ARG A 74 -7.83 -5.93 9.78
C ARG A 74 -7.17 -7.15 10.42
N GLU A 75 -7.50 -8.37 9.95
CA GLU A 75 -6.86 -9.60 10.43
C GLU A 75 -5.35 -9.60 10.15
N ALA A 76 -4.92 -9.16 8.96
CA ALA A 76 -3.50 -9.03 8.62
C ALA A 76 -2.77 -8.02 9.52
N VAL A 77 -3.40 -6.86 9.79
CA VAL A 77 -2.87 -5.84 10.70
C VAL A 77 -2.78 -6.36 12.13
N ASP A 78 -3.81 -7.04 12.63
CA ASP A 78 -3.84 -7.65 13.97
C ASP A 78 -2.78 -8.75 14.11
N ALA A 79 -2.47 -9.46 13.04
CA ALA A 79 -1.36 -10.43 12.97
C ALA A 79 0.03 -9.75 12.89
N GLY A 80 0.09 -8.42 12.79
CA GLY A 80 1.32 -7.63 12.74
C GLY A 80 2.01 -7.61 11.38
N LEU A 81 1.33 -7.98 10.29
CA LEU A 81 1.89 -7.92 8.95
C LEU A 81 2.06 -6.47 8.49
N PRO A 82 3.18 -6.10 7.87
CA PRO A 82 3.32 -4.84 7.14
C PRO A 82 2.31 -4.75 6.01
N CYS A 83 1.59 -3.61 5.93
CA CYS A 83 0.60 -3.37 4.89
C CYS A 83 0.94 -2.09 4.11
N LEU A 84 0.78 -2.13 2.78
CA LEU A 84 0.86 -0.97 1.89
C LEU A 84 -0.43 -0.87 1.07
N GLY A 85 -1.12 0.27 1.17
CA GLY A 85 -2.27 0.59 0.33
C GLY A 85 -1.92 1.66 -0.69
N VAL A 86 -2.30 1.45 -1.96
CA VAL A 86 -2.10 2.41 -3.05
C VAL A 86 -3.45 2.91 -3.54
N CYS A 87 -3.64 4.23 -3.57
CA CYS A 87 -4.85 4.92 -4.01
C CYS A 87 -6.11 4.42 -3.25
N TRP A 88 -6.97 3.62 -3.87
CA TRP A 88 -8.10 3.00 -3.17
C TRP A 88 -7.63 2.15 -1.97
N GLY A 89 -6.51 1.46 -2.11
CA GLY A 89 -5.90 0.70 -1.00
C GLY A 89 -5.52 1.59 0.19
N HIS A 90 -5.01 2.81 -0.06
CA HIS A 90 -4.76 3.81 0.97
C HIS A 90 -6.06 4.18 1.71
N GLN A 91 -7.13 4.41 0.96
CA GLN A 91 -8.46 4.72 1.50
C GLN A 91 -9.05 3.52 2.26
N LEU A 92 -8.90 2.29 1.73
CA LEU A 92 -9.35 1.07 2.42
C LEU A 92 -8.63 0.87 3.75
N LEU A 93 -7.31 1.05 3.80
CA LEU A 93 -6.53 0.95 5.04
C LEU A 93 -6.98 2.00 6.05
N ALA A 94 -7.20 3.25 5.62
CA ALA A 94 -7.72 4.28 6.50
C ALA A 94 -9.10 3.91 7.05
N HIS A 95 -10.04 3.51 6.19
CA HIS A 95 -11.40 3.08 6.57
C HIS A 95 -11.38 1.87 7.52
N ALA A 96 -10.59 0.84 7.19
CA ALA A 96 -10.50 -0.39 8.00
C ALA A 96 -9.97 -0.14 9.41
N LEU A 97 -9.15 0.89 9.60
CA LEU A 97 -8.50 1.25 10.86
C LEU A 97 -9.18 2.41 11.62
N GLY A 98 -10.36 2.85 11.15
CA GLY A 98 -11.20 3.83 11.83
C GLY A 98 -10.92 5.29 11.45
N GLY A 99 -10.29 5.54 10.31
CA GLY A 99 -10.21 6.84 9.65
C GLY A 99 -11.49 7.14 8.86
N GLU A 100 -11.59 8.36 8.32
CA GLU A 100 -12.70 8.81 7.49
C GLU A 100 -12.27 9.00 6.04
N VAL A 101 -13.07 8.46 5.10
CA VAL A 101 -12.89 8.65 3.65
C VAL A 101 -14.11 9.36 3.12
N ALA A 102 -13.90 10.42 2.34
CA ALA A 102 -14.96 11.25 1.79
C ALA A 102 -14.69 11.67 0.34
N ALA A 103 -15.76 12.07 -0.36
CA ALA A 103 -15.62 12.64 -1.68
C ALA A 103 -15.06 14.07 -1.60
N MET A 104 -14.04 14.37 -2.40
CA MET A 104 -13.36 15.68 -2.42
C MET A 104 -14.20 16.81 -3.04
N GLY A 105 -15.23 16.46 -3.83
CA GLY A 105 -16.00 17.43 -4.60
C GLY A 105 -15.34 17.87 -5.91
N GLU A 106 -14.10 17.50 -6.15
CA GLU A 106 -13.37 17.65 -7.40
C GLU A 106 -12.54 16.40 -7.69
N TYR A 107 -12.01 16.28 -8.91
CA TYR A 107 -11.20 15.13 -9.32
C TYR A 107 -9.73 15.56 -9.44
N GLU A 108 -8.83 14.97 -8.65
CA GLU A 108 -7.39 15.16 -8.84
C GLU A 108 -6.88 14.15 -9.87
N ILE A 109 -6.21 14.63 -10.95
CA ILE A 109 -5.64 13.75 -11.98
C ILE A 109 -4.44 14.40 -12.66
N GLY A 110 -3.42 13.61 -12.98
CA GLY A 110 -2.19 13.99 -13.67
C GLY A 110 -0.97 13.95 -12.75
N TYR A 111 0.17 14.39 -13.26
CA TYR A 111 1.36 14.55 -12.43
C TYR A 111 1.18 15.73 -11.46
N ARG A 112 1.48 15.48 -10.18
CA ARG A 112 1.35 16.45 -9.09
C ARG A 112 2.61 16.45 -8.24
N GLU A 113 2.96 17.63 -7.73
CA GLU A 113 3.94 17.77 -6.68
C GLU A 113 3.30 17.39 -5.34
N ILE A 114 4.03 16.61 -4.55
CA ILE A 114 3.64 16.13 -3.23
C ILE A 114 4.78 16.47 -2.28
N GLU A 115 4.46 16.95 -1.08
CA GLU A 115 5.43 17.29 -0.04
C GLU A 115 5.32 16.30 1.12
N HIS A 116 6.47 15.79 1.61
CA HIS A 116 6.53 14.90 2.77
C HIS A 116 7.38 15.47 3.90
N GLY A 117 7.13 15.06 5.14
CA GLY A 117 7.78 15.58 6.34
C GLY A 117 9.18 15.04 6.64
N GLY A 118 9.76 14.19 5.81
CA GLY A 118 11.16 13.74 5.88
C GLY A 118 11.48 12.58 6.83
N ASP A 119 10.74 12.39 7.91
CA ASP A 119 11.09 11.43 8.98
C ASP A 119 10.37 10.07 8.84
N SER A 120 10.21 9.54 7.63
CA SER A 120 9.57 8.25 7.41
C SER A 120 10.46 7.31 6.62
N VAL A 121 10.56 6.05 7.08
CA VAL A 121 11.24 4.97 6.34
C VAL A 121 10.70 4.81 4.92
N LEU A 122 9.41 5.14 4.69
CA LEU A 122 8.77 5.03 3.38
C LEU A 122 9.36 6.01 2.36
N PHE A 123 9.81 7.18 2.81
CA PHE A 123 10.35 8.25 1.96
C PHE A 123 11.86 8.42 2.08
N GLU A 124 12.57 7.42 2.62
CA GLU A 124 14.03 7.46 2.67
C GLU A 124 14.61 7.53 1.24
N GLY A 125 15.43 8.56 1.00
CA GLY A 125 16.06 8.82 -0.30
C GLY A 125 15.14 9.47 -1.34
N VAL A 126 13.90 9.84 -0.98
CA VAL A 126 12.98 10.65 -1.80
C VAL A 126 13.16 12.13 -1.44
N ASP A 127 13.17 13.02 -2.41
CA ASP A 127 13.24 14.46 -2.16
C ASP A 127 11.99 14.95 -1.41
N GLU A 128 12.12 15.92 -0.49
CA GLU A 128 11.02 16.48 0.33
C GLU A 128 9.81 16.88 -0.53
N ARG A 129 10.07 17.31 -1.77
CA ARG A 129 9.07 17.57 -2.80
C ARG A 129 9.35 16.72 -4.01
N PHE A 130 8.45 15.85 -4.33
CA PHE A 130 8.57 14.92 -5.45
C PHE A 130 7.32 14.93 -6.33
N THR A 131 7.46 14.44 -7.54
CA THR A 131 6.34 14.32 -8.49
C THR A 131 5.81 12.90 -8.50
N ALA A 132 4.46 12.75 -8.50
CA ALA A 132 3.82 11.46 -8.76
C ALA A 132 2.56 11.63 -9.61
N PHE A 133 2.11 10.54 -10.25
CA PHE A 133 0.81 10.55 -10.95
C PHE A 133 -0.32 10.27 -9.95
N THR A 134 -1.37 11.08 -10.02
CA THR A 134 -2.55 10.98 -9.17
C THR A 134 -3.80 10.76 -10.02
N THR A 135 -4.80 10.05 -9.52
CA THR A 135 -6.10 9.90 -10.16
C THR A 135 -7.16 9.45 -9.17
N HIS A 136 -7.80 10.38 -8.48
CA HIS A 136 -8.80 10.07 -7.46
C HIS A 136 -9.81 11.22 -7.29
N SER A 137 -11.00 10.90 -6.76
CA SER A 137 -12.08 11.82 -6.39
C SER A 137 -12.48 11.71 -4.92
N ASP A 138 -11.93 10.72 -4.23
CA ASP A 138 -12.12 10.52 -2.80
C ASP A 138 -10.78 10.73 -2.08
N GLU A 139 -10.84 11.18 -0.83
CA GLU A 139 -9.69 11.44 0.01
C GLU A 139 -9.83 10.77 1.38
N VAL A 140 -8.72 10.54 2.04
CA VAL A 140 -8.69 10.30 3.49
C VAL A 140 -8.84 11.65 4.17
N ALA A 141 -10.07 11.97 4.58
CA ALA A 141 -10.41 13.23 5.25
C ALA A 141 -9.89 13.26 6.70
N GLU A 142 -9.90 12.09 7.38
CA GLU A 142 -9.28 11.91 8.70
C GLU A 142 -8.47 10.60 8.72
N VAL A 143 -7.20 10.68 9.07
CA VAL A 143 -6.36 9.48 9.24
C VAL A 143 -6.84 8.64 10.43
N PRO A 144 -6.54 7.33 10.46
CA PRO A 144 -6.89 6.48 11.60
C PRO A 144 -6.37 7.03 12.93
N PRO A 145 -7.10 6.82 14.04
CA PRO A 145 -6.63 7.24 15.36
C PRO A 145 -5.22 6.72 15.68
N GLY A 146 -4.30 7.63 16.00
CA GLY A 146 -2.90 7.33 16.28
C GLY A 146 -2.02 7.13 15.03
N ALA A 147 -2.52 7.44 13.84
CA ALA A 147 -1.73 7.50 12.63
C ALA A 147 -1.06 8.87 12.46
N ASP A 148 0.09 8.87 11.81
CA ASP A 148 0.82 10.06 11.40
C ASP A 148 0.56 10.36 9.93
N VAL A 149 0.31 11.62 9.57
CA VAL A 149 0.32 12.10 8.19
C VAL A 149 1.77 12.22 7.74
N LEU A 150 2.11 11.57 6.63
CA LEU A 150 3.48 11.54 6.11
C LEU A 150 3.70 12.49 4.93
N ALA A 151 2.68 12.61 4.06
CA ALA A 151 2.76 13.45 2.87
C ALA A 151 1.39 14.04 2.52
N GLU A 152 1.40 15.23 1.90
CA GLU A 152 0.21 15.96 1.49
C GLU A 152 0.48 16.83 0.26
N ASN A 153 -0.58 17.33 -0.37
CA ASN A 153 -0.54 18.40 -1.33
C ASN A 153 -1.75 19.34 -1.14
N ASP A 154 -1.96 20.29 -2.07
CA ASP A 154 -3.09 21.23 -1.99
C ASP A 154 -4.48 20.58 -2.09
N TYR A 155 -4.57 19.29 -2.48
CA TYR A 155 -5.82 18.57 -2.65
C TYR A 155 -6.18 17.72 -1.42
N SER A 156 -5.23 16.93 -0.91
CA SER A 156 -5.52 15.93 0.11
C SER A 156 -4.29 15.42 0.86
N ILE A 157 -4.53 14.56 1.84
CA ILE A 157 -3.50 13.71 2.47
C ILE A 157 -3.06 12.65 1.46
N HIS A 158 -1.78 12.67 1.13
CA HIS A 158 -1.18 11.77 0.13
C HIS A 158 -0.45 10.57 0.71
N ALA A 159 -0.11 10.58 2.01
CA ALA A 159 0.38 9.40 2.71
C ALA A 159 0.13 9.49 4.21
N PHE A 160 -0.10 8.31 4.82
CA PHE A 160 -0.14 8.15 6.26
C PHE A 160 0.58 6.87 6.69
N ARG A 161 0.94 6.82 7.98
CA ARG A 161 1.45 5.64 8.66
C ARG A 161 0.71 5.40 9.96
N LYS A 162 0.40 4.13 10.24
CA LYS A 162 -0.01 3.67 11.56
C LYS A 162 0.72 2.36 11.84
N ASP A 163 1.63 2.38 12.80
CA ASP A 163 2.47 1.22 13.15
C ASP A 163 3.21 0.66 11.93
N ARG A 164 2.79 -0.52 11.43
CA ARG A 164 3.33 -1.21 10.24
C ARG A 164 2.47 -1.03 8.99
N VAL A 165 1.48 -0.15 9.05
CA VAL A 165 0.56 0.13 7.95
C VAL A 165 0.92 1.45 7.29
N PHE A 166 1.08 1.44 5.98
CA PHE A 166 1.35 2.62 5.15
C PHE A 166 0.29 2.74 4.06
N GLY A 167 -0.15 3.95 3.82
CA GLY A 167 -1.04 4.26 2.71
C GLY A 167 -0.46 5.38 1.86
N VAL A 168 -0.50 5.25 0.53
CA VAL A 168 -0.15 6.32 -0.42
C VAL A 168 -1.30 6.54 -1.40
N GLN A 169 -1.72 7.81 -1.58
CA GLN A 169 -2.85 8.17 -2.45
C GLN A 169 -2.44 8.26 -3.92
N PHE A 170 -1.18 8.58 -4.20
CA PHE A 170 -0.61 8.62 -5.55
C PHE A 170 -0.31 7.22 -6.09
N HIS A 171 0.01 7.14 -7.38
CA HIS A 171 0.32 5.90 -8.11
C HIS A 171 1.80 5.82 -8.48
N PRO A 172 2.68 5.32 -7.61
CA PRO A 172 4.10 5.17 -7.94
C PRO A 172 4.33 4.07 -9.00
N GLU A 173 3.38 3.12 -9.16
CA GLU A 173 3.45 2.02 -10.11
C GLU A 173 3.12 2.41 -11.56
N TYR A 174 2.56 3.61 -11.81
CA TYR A 174 2.12 3.96 -13.16
C TYR A 174 3.30 4.26 -14.09
N ASP A 175 3.23 3.67 -15.28
CA ASP A 175 4.02 4.08 -16.44
C ASP A 175 3.19 5.01 -17.36
N PRO A 176 3.80 5.63 -18.39
CA PRO A 176 3.07 6.52 -19.28
C PRO A 176 1.93 5.86 -20.05
N GLU A 177 2.01 4.55 -20.31
CA GLU A 177 0.94 3.78 -20.96
C GLU A 177 -0.27 3.69 -20.04
N THR A 178 -0.07 3.23 -18.80
CA THR A 178 -1.13 3.16 -17.77
C THR A 178 -1.75 4.53 -17.50
N ALA A 179 -0.91 5.57 -17.35
CA ALA A 179 -1.39 6.93 -17.11
C ALA A 179 -2.31 7.43 -18.23
N ARG A 180 -1.99 7.11 -19.51
CA ARG A 180 -2.82 7.44 -20.67
C ARG A 180 -4.12 6.65 -20.69
N ASP A 181 -4.05 5.33 -20.51
CA ASP A 181 -5.22 4.44 -20.55
C ASP A 181 -6.23 4.83 -19.46
N VAL A 182 -5.75 5.06 -18.24
CA VAL A 182 -6.59 5.49 -17.12
C VAL A 182 -7.21 6.86 -17.39
N THR A 183 -6.44 7.82 -17.94
CA THR A 183 -6.93 9.15 -18.26
C THR A 183 -8.04 9.12 -19.32
N LEU A 184 -7.84 8.33 -20.38
CA LEU A 184 -8.83 8.16 -21.46
C LEU A 184 -10.13 7.48 -20.98
N GLY A 185 -10.04 6.65 -19.94
CA GLY A 185 -11.20 5.96 -19.35
C GLY A 185 -12.02 6.82 -18.36
N LYS A 186 -11.66 8.11 -18.11
CA LYS A 186 -12.37 8.95 -17.15
C LYS A 186 -13.53 9.71 -17.78
N ASP A 187 -14.61 9.83 -17.04
CA ASP A 187 -15.77 10.69 -17.38
C ASP A 187 -15.49 12.13 -16.92
N LEU A 188 -14.62 12.82 -17.65
CA LEU A 188 -14.22 14.21 -17.41
C LEU A 188 -14.38 15.01 -18.72
N PRO A 189 -14.50 16.36 -18.65
CA PRO A 189 -14.53 17.19 -19.85
C PRO A 189 -13.33 16.94 -20.77
N ASP A 190 -13.57 16.86 -22.09
CA ASP A 190 -12.54 16.57 -23.10
C ASP A 190 -11.32 17.49 -22.97
N GLU A 191 -11.51 18.77 -22.70
CA GLU A 191 -10.42 19.73 -22.50
C GLU A 191 -9.55 19.38 -21.29
N ARG A 192 -10.13 18.79 -20.24
CA ARG A 192 -9.41 18.36 -19.05
C ARG A 192 -8.63 17.08 -19.33
N ILE A 193 -9.25 16.12 -19.99
CA ILE A 193 -8.59 14.89 -20.46
C ILE A 193 -7.39 15.25 -21.33
N GLN A 194 -7.58 16.13 -22.33
CA GLN A 194 -6.48 16.51 -23.24
C GLN A 194 -5.33 17.20 -22.49
N ARG A 195 -5.64 18.07 -21.53
CA ARG A 195 -4.60 18.73 -20.70
C ARG A 195 -3.78 17.72 -19.89
N VAL A 196 -4.43 16.68 -19.34
CA VAL A 196 -3.71 15.63 -18.61
C VAL A 196 -2.84 14.82 -19.58
N LEU A 197 -3.39 14.42 -20.74
CA LEU A 197 -2.64 13.70 -21.78
C LEU A 197 -1.42 14.48 -22.29
N ASP A 198 -1.54 15.79 -22.47
CA ASP A 198 -0.44 16.66 -22.86
C ASP A 198 0.65 16.73 -21.77
N GLY A 199 0.27 16.54 -20.50
CA GLY A 199 1.18 16.47 -19.36
C GLY A 199 1.88 15.11 -19.21
N ILE A 200 1.45 14.05 -19.92
CA ILE A 200 2.11 12.75 -19.87
C ILE A 200 3.29 12.74 -20.86
N THR A 201 4.38 13.36 -20.44
CA THR A 201 5.64 13.49 -21.17
C THR A 201 6.75 12.61 -20.59
N GLU A 202 7.82 12.38 -21.35
CA GLU A 202 9.00 11.66 -20.85
C GLU A 202 9.65 12.39 -19.67
N GLU A 203 9.66 13.73 -19.68
CA GLU A 203 10.22 14.53 -18.60
C GLU A 203 9.43 14.39 -17.30
N ASN A 204 8.11 14.55 -17.35
CA ASN A 204 7.26 14.40 -16.16
C ASN A 204 7.27 12.96 -15.63
N TYR A 205 7.34 11.97 -16.51
CA TYR A 205 7.50 10.58 -16.07
C TYR A 205 8.85 10.33 -15.41
N ALA A 206 9.94 10.88 -15.96
CA ALA A 206 11.26 10.75 -15.36
C ALA A 206 11.30 11.36 -13.95
N ASN A 207 10.67 12.54 -13.77
CA ASN A 207 10.53 13.15 -12.45
C ASN A 207 9.68 12.32 -11.49
N ALA A 208 8.65 11.62 -12.00
CA ALA A 208 7.79 10.76 -11.19
C ALA A 208 8.41 9.40 -10.84
N CYS A 209 9.50 9.00 -11.48
CA CYS A 209 10.18 7.73 -11.18
C CYS A 209 10.75 7.68 -9.76
N GLU A 210 11.06 8.82 -9.16
CA GLU A 210 11.52 8.91 -7.77
C GLU A 210 10.48 8.35 -6.78
N ALA A 211 9.19 8.56 -7.03
CA ALA A 211 8.11 8.04 -6.20
C ALA A 211 8.11 6.49 -6.09
N LYS A 212 8.75 5.78 -7.02
CA LYS A 212 8.86 4.31 -7.02
C LYS A 212 9.71 3.78 -5.88
N THR A 213 10.63 4.59 -5.35
CA THR A 213 11.46 4.28 -4.17
C THR A 213 10.60 3.88 -2.96
N VAL A 214 9.34 4.32 -2.89
CA VAL A 214 8.36 3.91 -1.88
C VAL A 214 8.19 2.38 -1.84
N PHE A 215 8.21 1.68 -2.97
CA PHE A 215 8.09 0.22 -2.99
C PHE A 215 9.36 -0.47 -2.48
N GLU A 216 10.52 0.02 -2.86
CA GLU A 216 11.81 -0.50 -2.39
C GLU A 216 11.94 -0.31 -0.88
N ASN A 217 11.62 0.87 -0.37
CA ASN A 217 11.64 1.19 1.05
C ASN A 217 10.63 0.35 1.85
N TRP A 218 9.41 0.16 1.33
CA TRP A 218 8.43 -0.68 1.98
C TRP A 218 8.86 -2.15 2.03
N LEU A 219 9.45 -2.70 0.94
CA LEU A 219 9.97 -4.06 0.93
C LEU A 219 11.15 -4.23 1.90
N ALA A 220 12.04 -3.25 2.01
CA ALA A 220 13.10 -3.26 3.01
C ALA A 220 12.53 -3.29 4.44
N PHE A 221 11.48 -2.50 4.71
CA PHE A 221 10.76 -2.55 5.98
C PHE A 221 10.12 -3.91 6.26
N VAL A 222 9.55 -4.58 5.25
CA VAL A 222 9.02 -5.97 5.38
C VAL A 222 10.14 -6.93 5.77
N GLU A 223 11.31 -6.83 5.15
CA GLU A 223 12.45 -7.68 5.45
C GLU A 223 12.96 -7.47 6.89
N ASP A 224 13.06 -6.23 7.36
CA ASP A 224 13.45 -5.89 8.74
C ASP A 224 12.46 -6.47 9.77
N VAL A 225 11.17 -6.41 9.49
CA VAL A 225 10.13 -7.01 10.36
C VAL A 225 10.28 -8.53 10.42
N ARG A 226 10.54 -9.17 9.30
CA ARG A 226 10.74 -10.62 9.18
C ARG A 226 11.97 -11.09 9.95
N GLU A 227 13.10 -10.40 9.78
CA GLU A 227 14.36 -10.72 10.50
C GLU A 227 14.19 -10.56 12.02
N SER A 228 13.46 -9.54 12.45
CA SER A 228 13.17 -9.30 13.86
C SER A 228 12.31 -10.41 14.47
N ALA A 229 11.36 -10.97 13.72
CA ALA A 229 10.52 -12.08 14.16
C ALA A 229 11.32 -13.39 14.29
N ASP A 230 12.19 -13.68 13.31
CA ASP A 230 13.05 -14.88 13.32
C ASP A 230 14.03 -14.86 14.51
N THR A 231 14.61 -13.71 14.84
CA THR A 231 15.55 -13.58 15.97
C THR A 231 14.84 -13.70 17.32
N SER A 232 13.59 -13.27 17.44
CA SER A 232 12.81 -13.40 18.67
C SER A 232 12.38 -14.84 18.94
N GLY A 233 12.05 -15.61 17.90
CA GLY A 233 11.68 -17.03 17.99
C GLY A 233 12.85 -17.94 18.40
N VAL A 234 14.09 -17.59 18.04
CA VAL A 234 15.30 -18.35 18.44
C VAL A 234 15.62 -18.14 19.92
N ALA A 235 15.39 -16.95 20.46
CA ALA A 235 15.66 -16.65 21.86
C ALA A 235 14.70 -17.37 22.83
N GLU A 236 13.46 -17.60 22.43
CA GLU A 236 12.48 -18.37 23.23
C GLU A 236 12.75 -19.89 23.18
N GLY A 237 13.23 -20.41 22.05
CA GLY A 237 13.55 -21.84 21.90
C GLY A 237 14.76 -22.28 22.74
N ASP A 238 15.77 -21.42 22.90
CA ASP A 238 16.95 -21.72 23.74
C ASP A 238 16.62 -21.66 25.25
N ALA A 239 15.62 -20.89 25.67
CA ALA A 239 15.23 -20.79 27.08
C ALA A 239 14.40 -22.03 27.55
N GLU A 240 13.68 -22.70 26.67
CA GLU A 240 12.96 -23.94 27.00
C GLU A 240 13.89 -25.16 27.09
N LEU A 241 14.97 -25.20 26.32
CA LEU A 241 15.94 -26.31 26.36
C LEU A 241 16.80 -26.32 27.62
N ASP A 242 17.08 -25.16 28.24
CA ASP A 242 17.85 -25.06 29.49
C ASP A 242 17.00 -25.38 30.75
N ALA A 243 15.67 -25.28 30.69
CA ALA A 243 14.80 -25.59 31.81
C ALA A 243 14.61 -27.10 32.04
N ASP A 244 14.69 -27.92 30.98
CA ASP A 244 14.48 -29.39 31.07
C ASP A 244 15.76 -30.14 31.52
N SER A 245 16.93 -29.49 31.53
CA SER A 245 18.18 -30.10 31.96
C SER A 245 18.48 -29.98 33.46
N ALA A 246 17.68 -29.20 34.22
CA ALA A 246 17.96 -28.95 35.65
C ALA A 246 17.25 -29.93 36.62
N ASP A 247 16.30 -30.77 36.15
CA ASP A 247 15.50 -31.63 37.02
C ASP A 247 15.96 -33.12 37.05
N ALA A 248 17.13 -33.44 36.47
CA ALA A 248 17.67 -34.82 36.41
C ALA A 248 18.81 -35.11 37.40
N ALA A 249 19.15 -34.19 38.33
CA ALA A 249 20.29 -34.40 39.27
C ALA A 249 19.86 -34.35 40.75
N GLY A 250 18.85 -35.16 41.15
CA GLY A 250 18.44 -35.16 42.56
C GLY A 250 17.71 -36.44 42.97
N ALA A 251 18.34 -37.61 42.80
CA ALA A 251 17.90 -38.83 43.50
C ALA A 251 19.06 -39.79 43.59
N ASP A 252 19.83 -39.71 44.69
CA ASP A 252 20.49 -40.82 45.39
C ASP A 252 20.77 -40.42 46.85
#